data_09f47c694965eee75ac3d133e8d47723
#
_entry.id   09f47c694965eee75ac3d133e8d47723
#
_cell.length_a   1.000
_cell.length_b   1.000
_cell.length_c   1.000
_cell.angle_alpha   90.00
_cell.angle_beta   90.00
_cell.angle_gamma   90.00
#
_symmetry.space_group_name_H-M   'P 1'
#
loop_
_entity.id
_entity.type
_entity.pdbx_description
1 polymer ?
#
loop_
_entity_poly.entity_id
_entity_poly.type
_entity_poly.pdbx_seq_one_letter_code
_entity_poly.pdbx_strand_id
1 'polypeptide(L)'
;VVGKPIGEGRIYRHGEAFPENQEVEDPQYIDGGIFRYHPIKDRFEVVAHGFSNPWGMDFDDNGQIFISACVIPHLWHVVPGGIYHRQGGSHVNPYVYSDIQTITNHRHRSAHGGARIYLADALPERYHNRIFMANIHEHALLTDILEPKGSGFIGHHGDDAVLANDGQWIGFSIEIGPDGAVYILDWHDPDICGIDVFEKDTGRIYRVAPPGHSGKAGINLAKLSDEELVDLQHHR
;
A
#
# COMPACT_ATOMS: atom_id res chain seq x y z
N VAL A 1 -4.61 8.05 9.49
CA VAL A 1 -5.21 8.93 10.50
C VAL A 1 -4.42 10.22 10.49
N VAL A 2 -4.98 11.25 9.86
CA VAL A 2 -4.35 12.58 9.81
C VAL A 2 -4.55 13.26 11.16
N GLY A 3 -3.47 13.61 11.81
CA GLY A 3 -3.45 14.71 12.78
C GLY A 3 -3.71 14.40 14.23
N LYS A 4 -3.56 13.15 14.69
CA LYS A 4 -3.34 12.91 16.13
C LYS A 4 -2.17 11.96 16.30
N PRO A 5 -1.26 12.18 17.26
CA PRO A 5 -0.28 11.18 17.61
C PRO A 5 -1.07 9.93 17.99
N ILE A 6 -0.85 8.85 17.25
CA ILE A 6 -1.22 7.52 17.74
C ILE A 6 -0.08 7.16 18.69
N GLY A 7 -0.05 7.84 19.81
CA GLY A 7 0.89 7.55 20.84
C GLY A 7 0.33 6.44 21.67
N GLU A 8 1.05 5.37 21.70
CA GLU A 8 1.19 4.52 22.87
C GLU A 8 1.68 3.18 22.38
N GLY A 9 2.97 2.95 22.54
CA GLY A 9 3.70 1.81 21.99
C GLY A 9 3.29 0.44 22.53
N ARG A 10 2.10 0.30 23.09
CA ARG A 10 1.56 -0.99 23.50
C ARG A 10 0.47 -1.45 22.54
N ILE A 11 0.66 -2.63 21.99
CA ILE A 11 -0.36 -3.33 21.21
C ILE A 11 -1.20 -4.17 22.17
N TYR A 12 -2.49 -3.91 22.21
CA TYR A 12 -3.46 -4.69 22.97
C TYR A 12 -3.93 -5.89 22.13
N ARG A 13 -3.95 -7.06 22.73
CA ARG A 13 -4.48 -8.26 22.07
C ARG A 13 -6.00 -8.20 22.03
N HIS A 14 -6.60 -8.84 21.04
CA HIS A 14 -8.06 -8.94 20.95
C HIS A 14 -8.63 -9.52 22.26
N GLY A 15 -9.55 -8.80 22.89
CA GLY A 15 -10.14 -9.16 24.17
C GLY A 15 -9.41 -8.62 25.41
N GLU A 16 -8.24 -8.00 25.25
CA GLU A 16 -7.58 -7.26 26.32
C GLU A 16 -8.30 -5.92 26.54
N ALA A 17 -8.58 -5.58 27.81
CA ALA A 17 -9.17 -4.30 28.12
C ALA A 17 -8.20 -3.15 27.82
N PHE A 18 -8.63 -2.16 27.04
CA PHE A 18 -7.87 -0.94 26.84
C PHE A 18 -7.92 -0.13 28.15
N PRO A 19 -6.77 0.13 28.81
CA PRO A 19 -6.77 0.88 30.07
C PRO A 19 -7.06 2.34 29.81
N GLU A 20 -8.19 2.81 30.27
CA GLU A 20 -8.48 4.22 30.37
C GLU A 20 -7.52 4.83 31.41
N ASN A 21 -6.67 5.76 31.00
CA ASN A 21 -5.75 6.53 31.87
C ASN A 21 -4.53 5.80 32.45
N GLN A 22 -3.94 4.81 31.79
CA GLN A 22 -2.61 4.33 32.16
C GLN A 22 -1.50 5.22 31.59
N GLU A 23 -0.58 5.64 32.43
CA GLU A 23 0.72 6.14 31.96
C GLU A 23 1.47 4.96 31.35
N VAL A 24 1.80 5.06 30.06
CA VAL A 24 2.53 4.03 29.33
C VAL A 24 4.02 4.29 29.52
N GLU A 25 4.72 3.28 29.96
CA GLU A 25 6.17 3.30 30.08
C GLU A 25 6.77 3.29 28.65
N ASP A 26 7.57 4.30 28.28
CA ASP A 26 8.21 4.47 26.97
C ASP A 26 7.23 4.52 25.77
N PRO A 27 6.35 5.52 25.68
CA PRO A 27 5.40 5.64 24.60
C PRO A 27 6.11 5.90 23.27
N GLN A 28 5.74 5.14 22.23
CA GLN A 28 6.21 5.38 20.85
C GLN A 28 5.24 6.29 20.13
N TYR A 29 5.71 7.46 19.72
CA TYR A 29 4.90 8.41 18.97
C TYR A 29 5.09 8.23 17.48
N ILE A 30 3.97 8.08 16.76
CA ILE A 30 3.96 8.05 15.31
C ILE A 30 2.90 9.04 14.79
N ASP A 31 3.35 10.04 14.05
CA ASP A 31 2.49 11.03 13.42
C ASP A 31 2.49 10.83 11.91
N GLY A 32 1.73 9.84 11.46
CA GLY A 32 1.88 9.22 10.16
C GLY A 32 3.20 8.44 10.08
N GLY A 33 3.25 7.42 9.27
CA GLY A 33 4.46 6.62 9.10
C GLY A 33 4.19 5.14 8.95
N ILE A 34 5.26 4.39 8.99
CA ILE A 34 5.25 2.94 8.97
C ILE A 34 5.74 2.39 10.29
N PHE A 35 5.06 1.37 10.75
CA PHE A 35 5.52 0.55 11.87
C PHE A 35 5.55 -0.92 11.45
N ARG A 36 6.32 -1.71 12.20
CA ARG A 36 6.29 -3.18 12.13
C ARG A 36 6.06 -3.77 13.50
N TYR A 37 5.38 -4.89 13.52
CA TYR A 37 5.12 -5.65 14.73
C TYR A 37 5.54 -7.10 14.56
N HIS A 38 6.32 -7.60 15.51
CA HIS A 38 6.76 -8.98 15.54
C HIS A 38 5.92 -9.78 16.56
N PRO A 39 4.94 -10.59 16.13
CA PRO A 39 3.94 -11.17 17.02
C PRO A 39 4.51 -12.19 18.02
N ILE A 40 5.61 -12.89 17.68
CA ILE A 40 6.23 -13.87 18.58
C ILE A 40 7.07 -13.19 19.66
N LYS A 41 7.77 -12.11 19.31
CA LYS A 41 8.63 -11.35 20.23
C LYS A 41 7.87 -10.25 20.96
N ASP A 42 6.61 -10.04 20.62
CA ASP A 42 5.77 -8.93 21.10
C ASP A 42 6.50 -7.58 21.02
N ARG A 43 7.10 -7.34 19.85
CA ARG A 43 7.95 -6.16 19.63
C ARG A 43 7.35 -5.27 18.55
N PHE A 44 7.07 -4.03 18.93
CA PHE A 44 6.65 -2.95 18.06
C PHE A 44 7.85 -2.05 17.73
N GLU A 45 7.97 -1.62 16.49
CA GLU A 45 9.00 -0.70 16.03
C GLU A 45 8.45 0.26 15.01
N VAL A 46 8.74 1.55 15.15
CA VAL A 46 8.50 2.54 14.10
C VAL A 46 9.61 2.43 13.06
N VAL A 47 9.23 2.20 11.81
CA VAL A 47 10.18 2.04 10.70
C VAL A 47 10.52 3.38 10.07
N ALA A 48 9.52 4.25 9.87
CA ALA A 48 9.69 5.57 9.29
C ALA A 48 8.54 6.49 9.71
N HIS A 49 8.79 7.81 9.70
CA HIS A 49 7.80 8.83 10.05
C HIS A 49 7.43 9.69 8.85
N GLY A 50 6.24 10.28 8.90
CA GLY A 50 5.78 11.26 7.91
C GLY A 50 4.71 10.70 6.99
N PHE A 51 4.79 11.08 5.73
CA PHE A 51 3.78 10.86 4.70
C PHE A 51 2.47 11.64 4.97
N SER A 52 1.66 11.77 3.94
CA SER A 52 0.32 12.38 4.06
C SER A 52 -0.70 11.34 3.65
N ASN A 53 -1.46 10.85 4.62
CA ASN A 53 -2.51 9.86 4.40
C ASN A 53 -2.03 8.64 3.59
N PRO A 54 -1.02 7.88 4.06
CA PRO A 54 -0.57 6.68 3.37
C PRO A 54 -1.70 5.66 3.33
N TRP A 55 -1.99 5.13 2.15
CA TRP A 55 -3.12 4.23 1.93
C TRP A 55 -2.72 2.86 1.40
N GLY A 56 -1.55 2.72 0.83
CA GLY A 56 -1.04 1.47 0.33
C GLY A 56 0.45 1.31 0.54
N MET A 57 0.89 0.09 0.80
CA MET A 57 2.29 -0.26 0.97
C MET A 57 2.56 -1.64 0.38
N ASP A 58 3.72 -1.77 -0.28
CA ASP A 58 4.19 -3.08 -0.73
C ASP A 58 5.72 -3.13 -0.81
N PHE A 59 6.25 -4.33 -1.09
CA PHE A 59 7.66 -4.63 -1.18
C PHE A 59 8.00 -5.15 -2.57
N ASP A 60 9.15 -4.73 -3.11
CA ASP A 60 9.71 -5.37 -4.30
C ASP A 60 10.44 -6.68 -3.97
N ASP A 61 10.93 -7.38 -5.00
CA ASP A 61 11.70 -8.63 -4.87
C ASP A 61 12.97 -8.50 -4.01
N ASN A 62 13.46 -7.28 -3.82
CA ASN A 62 14.65 -7.00 -3.01
C ASN A 62 14.30 -6.56 -1.58
N GLY A 63 13.01 -6.55 -1.23
CA GLY A 63 12.52 -6.08 0.07
C GLY A 63 12.53 -4.56 0.24
N GLN A 64 12.63 -3.79 -0.88
CA GLN A 64 12.47 -2.35 -0.84
C GLN A 64 11.01 -1.99 -0.59
N ILE A 65 10.78 -1.04 0.31
CA ILE A 65 9.42 -0.65 0.72
C ILE A 65 8.96 0.53 -0.11
N PHE A 66 7.75 0.43 -0.66
CA PHE A 66 7.09 1.53 -1.35
C PHE A 66 5.73 1.83 -0.73
N ILE A 67 5.41 3.13 -0.66
CA ILE A 67 4.12 3.62 -0.15
C ILE A 67 3.44 4.46 -1.22
N SER A 68 2.15 4.23 -1.41
CA SER A 68 1.28 5.21 -2.03
C SER A 68 0.49 5.99 -0.98
N ALA A 69 0.32 7.29 -1.22
CA ALA A 69 -0.53 8.14 -0.41
C ALA A 69 -1.78 8.55 -1.16
N CYS A 70 -2.86 8.76 -0.42
CA CYS A 70 -4.11 9.27 -0.96
C CYS A 70 -3.91 10.62 -1.65
N VAL A 71 -3.12 11.50 -1.04
CA VAL A 71 -2.84 12.84 -1.54
C VAL A 71 -1.59 12.89 -2.42
N ILE A 72 -1.39 14.03 -3.09
CA ILE A 72 -0.29 14.26 -4.02
C ILE A 72 0.84 15.08 -3.37
N PRO A 73 2.11 14.78 -3.70
CA PRO A 73 2.57 13.67 -4.56
C PRO A 73 2.39 12.32 -3.86
N HIS A 74 2.25 11.24 -4.62
CA HIS A 74 1.60 10.02 -4.16
C HIS A 74 2.52 8.85 -3.82
N LEU A 75 3.80 8.86 -4.22
CA LEU A 75 4.66 7.67 -4.13
C LEU A 75 5.99 7.95 -3.44
N TRP A 76 6.37 7.08 -2.50
CA TRP A 76 7.64 7.15 -1.78
C TRP A 76 8.35 5.80 -1.76
N HIS A 77 9.68 5.86 -1.83
CA HIS A 77 10.57 4.77 -1.45
C HIS A 77 10.94 4.95 0.03
N VAL A 78 10.75 3.94 0.84
CA VAL A 78 10.89 4.02 2.29
C VAL A 78 12.17 3.35 2.76
N VAL A 79 12.96 4.10 3.51
CA VAL A 79 14.15 3.59 4.21
C VAL A 79 13.93 3.62 5.72
N PRO A 80 14.37 2.61 6.47
CA PRO A 80 14.27 2.62 7.93
C PRO A 80 14.91 3.85 8.55
N GLY A 81 14.22 4.47 9.51
CA GLY A 81 14.67 5.71 10.16
C GLY A 81 14.38 6.98 9.34
N GLY A 82 13.78 6.87 8.16
CA GLY A 82 13.47 8.01 7.31
C GLY A 82 12.40 8.92 7.91
N ILE A 83 12.56 10.23 7.67
CA ILE A 83 11.57 11.27 7.98
C ILE A 83 11.08 11.85 6.66
N TYR A 84 9.80 11.67 6.38
CA TYR A 84 9.20 11.95 5.09
C TYR A 84 8.33 13.19 5.11
N HIS A 85 8.36 13.91 3.99
CA HIS A 85 7.54 15.10 3.81
C HIS A 85 6.06 14.82 4.08
N ARG A 86 5.43 15.76 4.78
CA ARG A 86 4.00 15.75 5.07
C ARG A 86 3.34 16.94 4.39
N GLN A 87 2.10 16.75 3.95
CA GLN A 87 1.30 17.81 3.34
C GLN A 87 0.87 18.88 4.36
N GLY A 88 0.84 18.53 5.63
CA GLY A 88 0.50 19.46 6.71
C GLY A 88 0.90 18.91 8.08
N GLY A 89 1.00 19.80 9.06
CA GLY A 89 1.46 19.51 10.40
C GLY A 89 2.99 19.52 10.54
N SER A 90 3.46 19.48 11.78
CA SER A 90 4.89 19.39 12.10
C SER A 90 5.30 17.94 12.33
N HIS A 91 6.58 17.63 12.09
CA HIS A 91 7.13 16.34 12.45
C HIS A 91 7.30 16.17 13.94
N VAL A 92 7.19 14.92 14.41
CA VAL A 92 7.50 14.55 15.80
C VAL A 92 8.99 14.76 16.10
N ASN A 93 9.85 14.54 15.08
CA ASN A 93 11.29 14.74 15.22
C ASN A 93 11.71 16.11 14.66
N PRO A 94 12.09 17.09 15.54
CA PRO A 94 12.50 18.41 15.08
C PRO A 94 13.95 18.50 14.57
N TYR A 95 14.70 17.39 14.60
CA TYR A 95 16.14 17.37 14.31
C TYR A 95 16.47 16.87 12.89
N VAL A 96 15.59 17.05 11.95
CA VAL A 96 15.84 16.72 10.54
C VAL A 96 16.26 17.99 9.78
N TYR A 97 17.25 17.86 8.88
CA TYR A 97 17.68 18.97 8.02
C TYR A 97 16.65 19.22 6.90
N SER A 98 16.16 18.15 6.32
CA SER A 98 15.12 18.21 5.29
C SER A 98 14.38 16.87 5.24
N ASP A 99 13.09 16.96 4.96
CA ASP A 99 12.26 15.76 4.77
C ASP A 99 12.60 15.06 3.47
N ILE A 100 12.55 13.73 3.49
CA ILE A 100 12.66 12.93 2.27
C ILE A 100 11.41 13.20 1.42
N GLN A 101 11.62 13.52 0.16
CA GLN A 101 10.57 13.86 -0.78
C GLN A 101 10.04 12.61 -1.50
N THR A 102 8.91 12.77 -2.19
CA THR A 102 8.35 11.77 -3.11
C THR A 102 9.35 11.41 -4.21
N ILE A 103 9.23 10.21 -4.73
CA ILE A 103 10.05 9.73 -5.84
C ILE A 103 9.42 9.98 -7.22
N THR A 104 8.20 10.53 -7.28
CA THR A 104 7.49 10.72 -8.55
C THR A 104 8.06 11.88 -9.36
N ASN A 105 8.16 11.71 -10.67
CA ASN A 105 8.47 12.76 -11.62
C ASN A 105 7.23 13.27 -12.40
N HIS A 106 6.05 12.83 -12.03
CA HIS A 106 4.76 13.14 -12.63
C HIS A 106 3.71 13.37 -11.55
N ARG A 107 2.48 13.68 -11.96
CA ARG A 107 1.34 13.85 -11.06
C ARG A 107 0.11 13.16 -11.64
N HIS A 108 -0.55 12.36 -10.80
CA HIS A 108 -1.93 11.95 -10.99
C HIS A 108 -2.88 12.94 -10.31
N ARG A 109 -4.16 12.84 -10.55
CA ARG A 109 -5.13 13.42 -9.64
C ARG A 109 -5.08 12.66 -8.30
N SER A 110 -5.35 13.32 -7.20
CA SER A 110 -5.66 12.57 -5.98
C SER A 110 -7.05 11.88 -6.15
N ALA A 111 -7.41 10.86 -5.47
CA ALA A 111 -6.67 10.20 -4.44
C ALA A 111 -6.35 8.76 -4.85
N HIS A 112 -5.22 8.26 -4.39
CA HIS A 112 -4.82 6.87 -4.61
C HIS A 112 -5.29 6.00 -3.46
N GLY A 113 -5.80 4.81 -3.78
CA GLY A 113 -6.19 3.78 -2.83
C GLY A 113 -5.46 2.47 -3.12
N GLY A 114 -4.89 1.89 -2.08
CA GLY A 114 -4.09 0.66 -2.22
C GLY A 114 -2.76 0.88 -2.93
N ALA A 115 -1.89 -0.11 -2.84
CA ALA A 115 -0.68 -0.23 -3.64
C ALA A 115 -0.24 -1.69 -3.65
N ARG A 116 0.09 -2.23 -4.83
CA ARG A 116 0.70 -3.55 -4.99
C ARG A 116 1.73 -3.52 -6.11
N ILE A 117 2.90 -4.08 -5.84
CA ILE A 117 3.91 -4.33 -6.88
C ILE A 117 3.57 -5.67 -7.52
N TYR A 118 3.44 -5.66 -8.84
CA TYR A 118 3.06 -6.84 -9.58
C TYR A 118 4.26 -7.77 -9.78
N LEU A 119 4.39 -8.76 -8.90
CA LEU A 119 5.44 -9.78 -8.93
C LEU A 119 4.99 -11.12 -9.51
N ALA A 120 3.74 -11.21 -10.00
CA ALA A 120 3.19 -12.39 -10.67
C ALA A 120 3.41 -12.35 -12.19
N ASP A 121 3.01 -13.41 -12.89
CA ASP A 121 3.26 -13.63 -14.32
C ASP A 121 2.00 -13.69 -15.21
N ALA A 122 0.80 -13.54 -14.64
CA ALA A 122 -0.45 -13.64 -15.41
C ALA A 122 -0.68 -12.44 -16.34
N LEU A 123 -0.31 -11.22 -15.92
CA LEU A 123 -0.41 -10.03 -16.75
C LEU A 123 0.77 -9.96 -17.75
N PRO A 124 0.61 -9.24 -18.88
CA PRO A 124 1.70 -9.01 -19.82
C PRO A 124 2.96 -8.43 -19.17
N GLU A 125 4.13 -8.78 -19.69
CA GLU A 125 5.46 -8.41 -19.18
C GLU A 125 5.61 -6.90 -18.90
N ARG A 126 4.95 -6.04 -19.70
CA ARG A 126 4.97 -4.59 -19.48
C ARG A 126 4.43 -4.15 -18.11
N TYR A 127 3.72 -5.01 -17.40
CA TYR A 127 3.21 -4.75 -16.05
C TYR A 127 4.07 -5.35 -14.94
N HIS A 128 5.03 -6.22 -15.28
CA HIS A 128 5.88 -6.84 -14.27
C HIS A 128 6.72 -5.78 -13.53
N ASN A 129 6.87 -5.96 -12.24
CA ASN A 129 7.60 -5.07 -11.32
C ASN A 129 7.09 -3.62 -11.28
N ARG A 130 5.89 -3.34 -11.80
CA ARG A 130 5.23 -2.04 -11.64
C ARG A 130 4.39 -2.00 -10.39
N ILE A 131 4.30 -0.83 -9.78
CA ILE A 131 3.37 -0.61 -8.69
C ILE A 131 2.02 -0.19 -9.25
N PHE A 132 0.98 -0.89 -8.81
CA PHE A 132 -0.41 -0.63 -9.16
C PHE A 132 -1.07 0.18 -8.06
N MET A 133 -1.86 1.16 -8.43
CA MET A 133 -2.62 2.02 -7.51
C MET A 133 -4.00 2.30 -8.10
N ALA A 134 -5.06 2.11 -7.31
CA ALA A 134 -6.38 2.57 -7.72
C ALA A 134 -6.48 4.08 -7.53
N ASN A 135 -7.11 4.78 -8.46
CA ASN A 135 -7.34 6.22 -8.37
C ASN A 135 -8.82 6.53 -8.43
N ILE A 136 -9.36 7.03 -7.32
CA ILE A 136 -10.80 7.23 -7.15
C ILE A 136 -11.36 8.40 -7.95
N HIS A 137 -10.55 9.43 -8.25
CA HIS A 137 -11.00 10.59 -9.04
C HIS A 137 -10.79 10.42 -10.54
N GLU A 138 -9.91 9.52 -10.93
CA GLU A 138 -9.70 9.16 -12.34
C GLU A 138 -10.49 7.91 -12.72
N HIS A 139 -11.09 7.24 -11.73
CA HIS A 139 -11.84 5.99 -11.90
C HIS A 139 -11.01 4.94 -12.66
N ALA A 140 -9.75 4.78 -12.23
CA ALA A 140 -8.76 4.01 -12.96
C ALA A 140 -7.86 3.18 -12.05
N LEU A 141 -7.31 2.10 -12.61
CA LEU A 141 -6.17 1.38 -12.04
C LEU A 141 -4.92 1.86 -12.76
N LEU A 142 -4.15 2.69 -12.07
CA LEU A 142 -2.92 3.30 -12.56
C LEU A 142 -1.71 2.42 -12.26
N THR A 143 -0.64 2.61 -13.02
CA THR A 143 0.64 1.99 -12.73
C THR A 143 1.79 2.98 -12.78
N ASP A 144 2.78 2.79 -11.90
CA ASP A 144 4.05 3.47 -11.98
C ASP A 144 5.20 2.49 -12.20
N ILE A 145 6.21 2.96 -12.94
CA ILE A 145 7.47 2.28 -13.18
C ILE A 145 8.44 2.72 -12.10
N LEU A 146 9.01 1.76 -11.36
CA LEU A 146 9.99 1.99 -10.32
C LEU A 146 11.40 1.89 -10.93
N GLU A 147 11.99 3.01 -11.35
CA GLU A 147 13.33 3.05 -11.94
C GLU A 147 14.38 3.25 -10.84
N PRO A 148 15.32 2.29 -10.63
CA PRO A 148 16.43 2.48 -9.71
C PRO A 148 17.31 3.67 -10.09
N LYS A 149 17.62 4.54 -9.12
CA LYS A 149 18.51 5.68 -9.30
C LYS A 149 19.42 5.90 -8.09
N GLY A 150 20.69 5.57 -8.25
CA GLY A 150 21.64 5.62 -7.13
C GLY A 150 21.23 4.67 -6.01
N SER A 151 21.03 5.19 -4.80
CA SER A 151 20.53 4.43 -3.64
C SER A 151 19.01 4.49 -3.47
N GLY A 152 18.30 5.05 -4.44
CA GLY A 152 16.84 5.21 -4.39
C GLY A 152 16.19 4.89 -5.70
N PHE A 153 15.01 5.51 -5.94
CA PHE A 153 14.19 5.27 -7.12
C PHE A 153 13.61 6.56 -7.68
N ILE A 154 13.22 6.51 -8.95
CA ILE A 154 12.30 7.46 -9.58
C ILE A 154 11.06 6.69 -9.99
N GLY A 155 9.88 7.24 -9.66
CA GLY A 155 8.59 6.76 -10.13
C GLY A 155 8.17 7.50 -11.39
N HIS A 156 8.00 6.78 -12.49
CA HIS A 156 7.48 7.29 -13.75
C HIS A 156 6.08 6.77 -13.99
N HIS A 157 5.20 7.60 -14.58
CA HIS A 157 3.89 7.11 -14.99
C HIS A 157 4.03 5.95 -15.98
N GLY A 158 3.36 4.85 -15.68
CA GLY A 158 3.25 3.69 -16.54
C GLY A 158 1.98 3.71 -17.40
N ASP A 159 1.63 2.56 -17.97
CA ASP A 159 0.37 2.39 -18.68
C ASP A 159 -0.78 2.26 -17.68
N ASP A 160 -1.87 2.98 -17.88
CA ASP A 160 -3.10 2.78 -17.11
C ASP A 160 -3.68 1.41 -17.43
N ALA A 161 -3.81 0.56 -16.42
CA ALA A 161 -4.20 -0.82 -16.63
C ALA A 161 -5.71 -0.97 -16.87
N VAL A 162 -6.51 -0.14 -16.22
CA VAL A 162 -7.99 -0.15 -16.33
C VAL A 162 -8.52 1.27 -16.22
N LEU A 163 -9.50 1.58 -17.08
CA LEU A 163 -10.39 2.72 -16.93
C LEU A 163 -11.79 2.16 -16.66
N ALA A 164 -12.38 2.51 -15.52
CA ALA A 164 -13.65 1.92 -15.09
C ALA A 164 -14.84 2.37 -15.93
N ASN A 165 -14.80 3.57 -16.53
CA ASN A 165 -15.93 4.19 -17.25
C ASN A 165 -17.22 4.29 -16.39
N ASP A 166 -17.06 4.46 -15.10
CA ASP A 166 -18.13 4.50 -14.13
C ASP A 166 -17.81 5.60 -13.10
N GLY A 167 -18.62 6.64 -13.06
CA GLY A 167 -18.38 7.81 -12.19
C GLY A 167 -18.57 7.55 -10.70
N GLN A 168 -19.10 6.40 -10.32
CA GLN A 168 -19.24 5.96 -8.92
C GLN A 168 -18.16 4.94 -8.52
N TRP A 169 -17.25 4.59 -9.43
CA TRP A 169 -16.16 3.68 -9.11
C TRP A 169 -15.17 4.30 -8.14
N ILE A 170 -14.98 3.65 -7.00
CA ILE A 170 -14.04 4.03 -5.95
C ILE A 170 -13.17 2.82 -5.61
N GLY A 171 -12.19 2.53 -6.46
CA GLY A 171 -11.20 1.51 -6.16
C GLY A 171 -10.30 1.97 -5.02
N PHE A 172 -10.24 1.20 -3.93
CA PHE A 172 -9.51 1.63 -2.74
C PHE A 172 -8.58 0.58 -2.15
N SER A 173 -8.69 -0.68 -2.56
CA SER A 173 -7.78 -1.75 -2.15
C SER A 173 -7.47 -2.66 -3.32
N ILE A 174 -6.23 -3.10 -3.40
CA ILE A 174 -5.70 -3.93 -4.48
C ILE A 174 -4.98 -5.11 -3.87
N GLU A 175 -5.22 -6.30 -4.41
CA GLU A 175 -4.50 -7.53 -4.05
C GLU A 175 -4.12 -8.30 -5.31
N ILE A 176 -2.98 -8.99 -5.26
CA ILE A 176 -2.61 -9.96 -6.29
C ILE A 176 -3.07 -11.32 -5.82
N GLY A 177 -3.97 -11.93 -6.58
CA GLY A 177 -4.51 -13.24 -6.25
C GLY A 177 -3.51 -14.39 -6.51
N PRO A 178 -3.77 -15.57 -5.95
CA PRO A 178 -2.92 -16.74 -6.17
C PRO A 178 -2.93 -17.24 -7.62
N ASP A 179 -3.83 -16.72 -8.44
CA ASP A 179 -3.90 -16.93 -9.87
C ASP A 179 -3.12 -15.87 -10.68
N GLY A 180 -2.42 -14.95 -10.01
CA GLY A 180 -1.71 -13.86 -10.64
C GLY A 180 -2.59 -12.71 -11.16
N ALA A 181 -3.90 -12.79 -11.02
CA ALA A 181 -4.80 -11.70 -11.38
C ALA A 181 -4.78 -10.59 -10.35
N VAL A 182 -5.09 -9.37 -10.77
CA VAL A 182 -5.25 -8.22 -9.86
C VAL A 182 -6.70 -8.13 -9.42
N TYR A 183 -6.93 -8.12 -8.13
CA TYR A 183 -8.24 -7.95 -7.51
C TYR A 183 -8.36 -6.56 -6.94
N ILE A 184 -9.48 -5.87 -7.22
CA ILE A 184 -9.73 -4.51 -6.78
C ILE A 184 -11.05 -4.50 -6.02
N LEU A 185 -11.02 -3.99 -4.79
CA LEU A 185 -12.24 -3.66 -4.06
C LEU A 185 -12.71 -2.29 -4.49
N ASP A 186 -13.95 -2.19 -4.91
CA ASP A 186 -14.63 -0.98 -5.32
C ASP A 186 -15.75 -0.66 -4.34
N TRP A 187 -15.65 0.48 -3.69
CA TRP A 187 -16.66 0.95 -2.75
C TRP A 187 -17.97 1.27 -3.45
N HIS A 188 -17.89 1.84 -4.65
CA HIS A 188 -19.02 2.24 -5.50
C HIS A 188 -20.05 3.10 -4.78
N ASP A 189 -19.78 4.37 -4.67
CA ASP A 189 -20.64 5.35 -4.01
C ASP A 189 -20.48 6.73 -4.68
N PRO A 190 -21.53 7.56 -4.75
CA PRO A 190 -21.39 8.94 -5.26
C PRO A 190 -20.57 9.83 -4.33
N ASP A 191 -20.46 9.54 -3.04
CA ASP A 191 -19.55 10.26 -2.12
C ASP A 191 -18.19 9.59 -2.00
N ILE A 192 -17.23 10.16 -2.71
CA ILE A 192 -15.85 9.67 -2.77
C ILE A 192 -15.15 9.67 -1.41
N CYS A 193 -15.47 10.62 -0.52
CA CYS A 193 -14.79 10.76 0.75
C CYS A 193 -15.43 9.93 1.88
N GLY A 194 -16.56 9.30 1.63
CA GLY A 194 -17.27 8.47 2.61
C GLY A 194 -17.79 9.24 3.82
N ILE A 195 -18.07 10.54 3.66
CA ILE A 195 -18.71 11.36 4.70
C ILE A 195 -20.15 10.87 4.89
N ASP A 196 -20.84 10.66 3.77
CA ASP A 196 -22.14 10.01 3.72
C ASP A 196 -22.04 8.76 2.84
N VAL A 197 -22.58 7.63 3.28
CA VAL A 197 -22.63 6.40 2.49
C VAL A 197 -24.04 6.25 1.95
N PHE A 198 -24.19 6.48 0.63
CA PHE A 198 -25.50 6.48 -0.01
C PHE A 198 -25.91 5.09 -0.52
N GLU A 199 -24.96 4.32 -1.04
CA GLU A 199 -25.24 3.04 -1.71
C GLU A 199 -24.49 1.87 -1.08
N LYS A 200 -25.03 1.33 0.02
CA LYS A 200 -24.38 0.29 0.82
C LYS A 200 -24.31 -1.10 0.17
N ASP A 201 -25.16 -1.35 -0.83
CA ASP A 201 -25.35 -2.69 -1.41
C ASP A 201 -24.75 -2.81 -2.83
N THR A 202 -24.01 -1.79 -3.29
CA THR A 202 -23.51 -1.72 -4.68
C THR A 202 -22.01 -1.94 -4.80
N GLY A 203 -21.29 -2.11 -3.69
CA GLY A 203 -19.86 -2.42 -3.69
C GLY A 203 -19.51 -3.66 -4.53
N ARG A 204 -18.36 -3.62 -5.21
CA ARG A 204 -17.96 -4.65 -6.18
C ARG A 204 -16.53 -5.10 -5.93
N ILE A 205 -16.24 -6.32 -6.42
CA ILE A 205 -14.88 -6.84 -6.51
C ILE A 205 -14.59 -7.10 -7.99
N TYR A 206 -13.60 -6.40 -8.52
CA TYR A 206 -13.12 -6.65 -9.88
C TYR A 206 -11.96 -7.61 -9.86
N ARG A 207 -11.91 -8.48 -10.86
CA ARG A 207 -10.77 -9.32 -11.20
C ARG A 207 -10.24 -8.90 -12.56
N VAL A 208 -9.01 -8.42 -12.60
CA VAL A 208 -8.31 -7.98 -13.81
C VAL A 208 -7.30 -9.04 -14.20
N ALA A 209 -7.51 -9.64 -15.36
CA ALA A 209 -6.65 -10.69 -15.92
C ALA A 209 -6.72 -10.67 -17.46
N PRO A 210 -5.76 -11.28 -18.16
CA PRO A 210 -5.83 -11.41 -19.62
C PRO A 210 -7.05 -12.23 -20.06
N PRO A 211 -7.56 -11.98 -21.27
CA PRO A 211 -8.65 -12.77 -21.82
C PRO A 211 -8.34 -14.27 -21.82
N GLY A 212 -9.27 -15.07 -21.33
CA GLY A 212 -9.11 -16.54 -21.26
C GLY A 212 -8.25 -17.04 -20.09
N HIS A 213 -7.72 -16.16 -19.26
CA HIS A 213 -7.00 -16.56 -18.05
C HIS A 213 -7.98 -17.12 -17.00
N SER A 214 -8.00 -18.44 -16.85
CA SER A 214 -8.89 -19.13 -15.88
C SER A 214 -8.32 -19.21 -14.46
N GLY A 215 -7.07 -18.83 -14.28
CA GLY A 215 -6.30 -19.10 -13.07
C GLY A 215 -5.80 -20.54 -13.04
N LYS A 216 -4.59 -20.75 -12.54
CA LYS A 216 -4.16 -22.10 -12.15
C LYS A 216 -4.79 -22.38 -10.80
N ALA A 217 -5.26 -23.62 -10.58
CA ALA A 217 -5.65 -24.03 -9.24
C ALA A 217 -4.47 -23.77 -8.29
N GLY A 218 -4.74 -23.08 -7.19
CA GLY A 218 -3.68 -22.69 -6.26
C GLY A 218 -2.86 -23.89 -5.83
N ILE A 219 -1.54 -23.74 -5.81
CA ILE A 219 -0.60 -24.75 -5.33
C ILE A 219 -0.85 -24.92 -3.84
N ASN A 220 -1.14 -26.15 -3.40
CA ASN A 220 -1.26 -26.42 -1.98
C ASN A 220 0.12 -26.69 -1.39
N LEU A 221 0.76 -25.64 -0.88
CA LEU A 221 2.10 -25.69 -0.33
C LEU A 221 2.27 -26.73 0.80
N ALA A 222 1.22 -27.00 1.57
CA ALA A 222 1.26 -27.98 2.65
C ALA A 222 1.36 -29.44 2.17
N LYS A 223 1.20 -29.69 0.87
CA LYS A 223 1.32 -31.02 0.27
C LYS A 223 2.62 -31.25 -0.49
N LEU A 224 3.46 -30.22 -0.58
CA LEU A 224 4.72 -30.29 -1.30
C LEU A 224 5.84 -30.81 -0.40
N SER A 225 6.81 -31.50 -1.01
CA SER A 225 8.07 -31.85 -0.36
C SER A 225 8.96 -30.62 -0.16
N ASP A 226 9.99 -30.75 0.69
CA ASP A 226 10.95 -29.67 0.91
C ASP A 226 11.70 -29.31 -0.38
N GLU A 227 12.00 -30.29 -1.27
CA GLU A 227 12.61 -30.06 -2.56
C GLU A 227 11.70 -29.27 -3.49
N GLU A 228 10.41 -29.61 -3.58
CA GLU A 228 9.42 -28.89 -4.37
C GLU A 228 9.21 -27.44 -3.86
N LEU A 229 9.27 -27.24 -2.54
CA LEU A 229 9.19 -25.90 -1.94
C LEU A 229 10.43 -25.06 -2.26
N VAL A 230 11.62 -25.66 -2.33
CA VAL A 230 12.85 -24.99 -2.76
C VAL A 230 12.76 -24.60 -4.23
N ASP A 231 12.26 -25.48 -5.09
CA ASP A 231 12.09 -25.18 -6.52
C ASP A 231 11.10 -24.05 -6.75
N LEU A 232 10.08 -23.93 -5.90
CA LEU A 232 9.12 -22.83 -5.94
C LEU A 232 9.70 -21.44 -5.61
N GLN A 233 10.92 -21.35 -5.06
CA GLN A 233 11.59 -20.06 -4.84
C GLN A 233 11.88 -19.34 -6.16
N HIS A 234 11.85 -20.05 -7.28
CA HIS A 234 11.98 -19.48 -8.63
C HIS A 234 10.63 -19.17 -9.31
N HIS A 235 9.52 -19.49 -8.63
CA HIS A 235 8.17 -19.19 -9.14
C HIS A 235 7.85 -17.72 -8.90
N ARG A 236 7.28 -17.08 -9.92
CA ARG A 236 6.71 -15.73 -9.82
C ARG A 236 5.21 -15.81 -9.51
#